data_de67a63838e562b2993a3f5b8d82c267
#
_entry.id   de67a63838e562b2993a3f5b8d82c267
#
_cell.length_a   1.000
_cell.length_b   1.000
_cell.length_c   1.000
_cell.angle_alpha   90.00
_cell.angle_beta   90.00
_cell.angle_gamma   90.00
#
_symmetry.space_group_name_H-M   'P 1'
#
loop_
_entity.id
_entity.type
_entity.pdbx_description
1 polymer ?
#
loop_
_entity_poly.entity_id
_entity_poly.type
_entity_poly.pdbx_seq_one_letter_code
_entity_poly.pdbx_strand_id
1 'polypeptide(L)'
;MDTIEKALEDIREGKFVIVVDDEDRENEGDFIIAAEKITPEKVNFMLQHGRGVLCVPLPESRCAELDLVHQVSNNTSMLGTPFTVTVDKLEGCSTGVSAEDRAATIRALADPNSKPQDFGRPGH
;
A
#
# COMPACT_ATOMS: atom_id res chain seq x y z
N MET A 1 15.55 19.67 1.46
CA MET A 1 15.26 18.22 1.56
C MET A 1 15.67 17.74 2.93
N ASP A 2 14.81 16.92 3.57
CA ASP A 2 15.10 16.39 4.91
C ASP A 2 16.16 15.30 4.89
N THR A 3 16.75 15.01 6.06
CA THR A 3 17.71 13.91 6.20
C THR A 3 16.98 12.56 6.25
N ILE A 4 17.70 11.49 5.93
CA ILE A 4 17.17 10.12 6.04
C ILE A 4 16.79 9.79 7.48
N GLU A 5 17.60 10.24 8.45
CA GLU A 5 17.34 10.05 9.89
C GLU A 5 16.00 10.66 10.30
N LYS A 6 15.71 11.88 9.82
CA LYS A 6 14.45 12.57 10.09
C LYS A 6 13.27 11.83 9.44
N ALA A 7 13.42 11.39 8.21
CA ALA A 7 12.40 10.61 7.52
C ALA A 7 12.08 9.29 8.25
N LEU A 8 13.11 8.58 8.71
CA LEU A 8 12.93 7.34 9.48
C LEU A 8 12.21 7.59 10.81
N GLU A 9 12.54 8.68 11.50
CA GLU A 9 11.85 9.08 12.73
C GLU A 9 10.36 9.33 12.46
N ASP A 10 10.03 10.08 11.40
CA ASP A 10 8.66 10.38 11.03
C ASP A 10 7.87 9.10 10.68
N ILE A 11 8.47 8.16 9.94
CA ILE A 11 7.84 6.86 9.64
C ILE A 11 7.56 6.08 10.93
N ARG A 12 8.51 6.03 11.87
CA ARG A 12 8.33 5.34 13.16
C ARG A 12 7.19 5.94 13.98
N GLU A 13 7.00 7.25 13.89
CA GLU A 13 5.93 7.96 14.58
C GLU A 13 4.59 7.89 13.84
N GLY A 14 4.51 7.21 12.70
CA GLY A 14 3.29 7.10 11.91
C GLY A 14 2.93 8.37 11.17
N LYS A 15 3.92 9.19 10.85
CA LYS A 15 3.76 10.40 10.04
C LYS A 15 4.00 10.11 8.57
N PHE A 16 3.47 10.95 7.70
CA PHE A 16 3.76 10.90 6.27
C PHE A 16 5.16 11.41 5.97
N VAL A 17 5.77 10.78 4.98
CA VAL A 17 6.98 11.25 4.31
C VAL A 17 6.66 11.34 2.82
N ILE A 18 7.14 12.38 2.15
CA ILE A 18 7.08 12.47 0.70
C ILE A 18 8.42 11.99 0.16
N VAL A 19 8.37 10.94 -0.64
CA VAL A 19 9.55 10.41 -1.34
C VAL A 19 9.45 10.79 -2.79
N VAL A 20 10.50 11.41 -3.30
CA VAL A 20 10.60 11.78 -4.72
C VAL A 20 11.65 10.92 -5.39
N ASP A 21 11.39 10.51 -6.61
CA ASP A 21 12.33 9.75 -7.39
C ASP A 21 13.10 10.65 -8.38
N ASP A 22 13.99 10.04 -9.13
CA ASP A 22 14.87 10.73 -10.08
C ASP A 22 14.06 11.33 -11.24
N GLU A 23 14.50 12.49 -11.73
CA GLU A 23 13.92 13.16 -12.90
C GLU A 23 13.93 12.26 -14.14
N ASP A 24 14.91 11.37 -14.24
CA ASP A 24 15.09 10.44 -15.36
C ASP A 24 14.18 9.17 -15.23
N ARG A 25 13.46 9.02 -14.12
CA ARG A 25 12.53 7.92 -13.92
C ARG A 25 11.09 8.44 -14.01
N GLU A 26 10.35 8.51 -12.91
CA GLU A 26 8.98 9.01 -12.93
C GLU A 26 8.90 10.52 -12.70
N ASN A 27 9.88 11.06 -11.96
CA ASN A 27 9.90 12.46 -11.53
C ASN A 27 8.60 12.83 -10.79
N GLU A 28 8.17 11.92 -9.92
CA GLU A 28 6.94 12.07 -9.13
C GLU A 28 7.26 11.97 -7.65
N GLY A 29 6.34 12.47 -6.82
CA GLY A 29 6.40 12.34 -5.37
C GLY A 29 5.30 11.44 -4.87
N ASP A 30 5.66 10.54 -3.95
CA ASP A 30 4.72 9.62 -3.32
C ASP A 30 4.55 9.94 -1.83
N PHE A 31 3.32 9.89 -1.34
CA PHE A 31 3.06 9.83 0.10
C PHE A 31 3.38 8.44 0.61
N ILE A 32 4.25 8.36 1.61
CA ILE A 32 4.62 7.10 2.26
C ILE A 32 4.35 7.19 3.75
N ILE A 33 3.77 6.13 4.30
CA ILE A 33 3.49 5.98 5.72
C ILE A 33 3.62 4.50 6.10
N ALA A 34 4.00 4.21 7.34
CA ALA A 34 4.06 2.82 7.80
C ALA A 34 2.65 2.21 7.81
N ALA A 35 2.49 1.07 7.13
CA ALA A 35 1.20 0.39 7.02
C ALA A 35 0.60 0.01 8.38
N GLU A 36 1.42 -0.39 9.35
CA GLU A 36 0.99 -0.71 10.71
C GLU A 36 0.47 0.52 11.49
N LYS A 37 0.79 1.73 11.04
CA LYS A 37 0.38 3.00 11.65
C LYS A 37 -0.77 3.69 10.90
N ILE A 38 -1.28 3.07 9.84
CA ILE A 38 -2.35 3.67 9.05
C ILE A 38 -3.64 3.82 9.86
N THR A 39 -4.38 4.87 9.58
CA THR A 39 -5.71 5.13 10.16
C THR A 39 -6.68 5.49 9.04
N PRO A 40 -8.01 5.39 9.26
CA PRO A 40 -8.98 5.85 8.26
C PRO A 40 -8.78 7.30 7.82
N GLU A 41 -8.46 8.19 8.75
CA GLU A 41 -8.21 9.61 8.48
C GLU A 41 -7.00 9.79 7.53
N LYS A 42 -5.95 9.01 7.75
CA LYS A 42 -4.74 9.05 6.92
C LYS A 42 -4.98 8.45 5.53
N VAL A 43 -5.75 7.37 5.43
CA VAL A 43 -6.19 6.84 4.13
C VAL A 43 -6.99 7.91 3.38
N ASN A 44 -7.95 8.55 4.04
CA ASN A 44 -8.75 9.60 3.43
C ASN A 44 -7.89 10.78 2.95
N PHE A 45 -6.88 11.16 3.72
CA PHE A 45 -5.91 12.17 3.32
C PHE A 45 -5.19 11.77 2.02
N MET A 46 -4.71 10.54 1.94
CA MET A 46 -4.03 10.04 0.73
C MET A 46 -4.96 10.05 -0.48
N LEU A 47 -6.21 9.62 -0.31
CA LEU A 47 -7.20 9.60 -1.40
C LEU A 47 -7.56 11.01 -1.88
N GLN A 48 -7.64 11.98 -0.99
CA GLN A 48 -7.98 13.36 -1.33
C GLN A 48 -6.83 14.11 -1.99
N HIS A 49 -5.61 13.91 -1.53
CA HIS A 49 -4.47 14.73 -1.90
C HIS A 49 -3.41 14.02 -2.75
N GLY A 50 -3.29 12.70 -2.62
CA GLY A 50 -2.27 11.94 -3.33
C GLY A 50 -2.62 11.63 -4.77
N ARG A 51 -3.87 11.33 -5.04
CA ARG A 51 -4.36 10.82 -6.34
C ARG A 51 -3.65 9.50 -6.71
N GLY A 52 -3.85 9.01 -7.94
CA GLY A 52 -3.24 7.76 -8.36
C GLY A 52 -3.80 6.54 -7.62
N VAL A 53 -2.93 5.59 -7.32
CA VAL A 53 -3.31 4.29 -6.73
C VAL A 53 -2.71 4.12 -5.35
N LEU A 54 -3.53 3.71 -4.39
CA LEU A 54 -3.07 3.38 -3.05
C LEU A 54 -2.51 1.95 -3.04
N CYS A 55 -1.22 1.83 -2.71
CA CYS A 55 -0.49 0.57 -2.78
C CYS A 55 0.14 0.21 -1.44
N VAL A 56 0.32 -1.09 -1.21
CA VAL A 56 1.10 -1.62 -0.08
C VAL A 56 2.24 -2.46 -0.64
N PRO A 57 3.49 -1.92 -0.65
CA PRO A 57 4.63 -2.72 -1.10
C PRO A 57 4.93 -3.84 -0.12
N LEU A 58 5.08 -5.05 -0.64
CA LEU A 58 5.39 -6.25 0.13
C LEU A 58 6.55 -7.01 -0.53
N PRO A 59 7.38 -7.70 0.27
CA PRO A 59 8.38 -8.61 -0.30
C PRO A 59 7.72 -9.73 -1.11
N GLU A 60 8.40 -10.21 -2.13
CA GLU A 60 7.92 -11.31 -2.98
C GLU A 60 7.53 -12.55 -2.16
N SER A 61 8.33 -12.90 -1.14
CA SER A 61 8.04 -14.00 -0.23
C SER A 61 6.70 -13.83 0.49
N ARG A 62 6.38 -12.60 0.91
CA ARG A 62 5.12 -12.32 1.60
C ARG A 62 3.95 -12.33 0.63
N CYS A 63 4.13 -11.86 -0.60
CA CYS A 63 3.12 -11.98 -1.65
C CYS A 63 2.78 -13.46 -1.91
N ALA A 64 3.78 -14.33 -1.97
CA ALA A 64 3.58 -15.77 -2.13
C ALA A 64 2.80 -16.38 -0.96
N GLU A 65 3.17 -16.04 0.29
CA GLU A 65 2.47 -16.51 1.49
C GLU A 65 0.99 -16.08 1.52
N LEU A 66 0.68 -14.89 1.04
CA LEU A 66 -0.69 -14.35 1.00
C LEU A 66 -1.43 -14.70 -0.30
N ASP A 67 -0.80 -15.45 -1.20
CA ASP A 67 -1.38 -15.82 -2.49
C ASP A 67 -1.74 -14.59 -3.35
N LEU A 68 -0.87 -13.59 -3.30
CA LEU A 68 -0.99 -12.38 -4.12
C LEU A 68 -0.22 -12.58 -5.42
N VAL A 69 -0.92 -13.10 -6.42
CA VAL A 69 -0.33 -13.35 -7.73
C VAL A 69 -0.24 -12.07 -8.56
N HIS A 70 0.63 -12.05 -9.56
CA HIS A 70 0.73 -10.92 -10.48
C HIS A 70 -0.61 -10.60 -11.15
N GLN A 71 -0.91 -9.34 -11.31
CA GLN A 71 -2.15 -8.86 -11.92
C GLN A 71 -2.24 -9.31 -13.39
N VAL A 72 -1.10 -9.37 -14.08
CA VAL A 72 -1.01 -9.82 -15.47
C VAL A 72 0.12 -10.83 -15.63
N SER A 73 -0.06 -11.81 -16.53
CA SER A 73 0.97 -12.81 -16.84
C SER A 73 2.08 -12.26 -17.72
N ASN A 74 1.77 -11.26 -18.56
CA ASN A 74 2.73 -10.58 -19.43
C ASN A 74 2.69 -9.08 -19.18
N ASN A 75 3.65 -8.58 -18.40
CA ASN A 75 3.72 -7.17 -18.06
C ASN A 75 4.33 -6.37 -19.21
N THR A 76 3.53 -5.50 -19.81
CA THR A 76 3.94 -4.62 -20.91
C THR A 76 4.04 -3.15 -20.48
N SER A 77 3.92 -2.85 -19.18
CA SER A 77 4.02 -1.47 -18.71
C SER A 77 5.42 -0.90 -18.94
N MET A 78 5.49 0.41 -19.13
CA MET A 78 6.75 1.12 -19.44
C MET A 78 7.85 0.84 -18.42
N LEU A 79 7.52 0.85 -17.13
CA LEU A 79 8.46 0.65 -16.03
C LEU A 79 8.41 -0.76 -15.47
N GLY A 80 7.55 -1.62 -15.99
CA GLY A 80 7.43 -3.01 -15.55
C GLY A 80 6.96 -3.19 -14.11
N THR A 81 6.23 -2.23 -13.55
CA THR A 81 5.77 -2.28 -12.16
C THR A 81 5.00 -3.58 -11.89
N PRO A 82 5.45 -4.40 -10.94
CA PRO A 82 4.90 -5.74 -10.72
C PRO A 82 3.66 -5.71 -9.81
N PHE A 83 2.59 -5.07 -10.27
CA PHE A 83 1.33 -5.06 -9.53
C PHE A 83 0.80 -6.49 -9.33
N THR A 84 0.32 -6.78 -8.14
CA THR A 84 -0.42 -8.00 -7.84
C THR A 84 -1.92 -7.76 -8.06
N VAL A 85 -2.71 -8.83 -7.95
CA VAL A 85 -4.17 -8.69 -7.83
C VAL A 85 -4.52 -7.78 -6.66
N THR A 86 -5.61 -7.04 -6.78
CA THR A 86 -6.12 -6.21 -5.70
C THR A 86 -6.84 -7.05 -4.65
N VAL A 87 -6.85 -6.63 -3.41
CA VAL A 87 -7.50 -7.35 -2.31
C VAL A 87 -8.24 -6.42 -1.37
N ASP A 88 -9.22 -6.97 -0.66
CA ASP A 88 -9.90 -6.35 0.46
C ASP A 88 -9.90 -7.31 1.64
N LYS A 89 -9.72 -6.81 2.87
CA LYS A 89 -9.96 -7.60 4.07
C LYS A 89 -11.45 -7.96 4.15
N LEU A 90 -11.76 -9.21 4.46
CA LEU A 90 -13.14 -9.69 4.51
C LEU A 90 -13.81 -9.42 5.86
N GLU A 91 -13.23 -9.92 6.94
CA GLU A 91 -13.83 -9.80 8.28
C GLU A 91 -13.80 -8.36 8.78
N GLY A 92 -14.94 -7.87 9.25
CA GLY A 92 -15.06 -6.53 9.81
C GLY A 92 -15.12 -5.41 8.78
N CYS A 93 -15.20 -5.73 7.48
CA CYS A 93 -15.32 -4.77 6.40
C CYS A 93 -16.66 -4.90 5.67
N SER A 94 -17.06 -3.84 4.98
CA SER A 94 -18.25 -3.85 4.12
C SER A 94 -17.85 -4.13 2.66
N THR A 95 -17.86 -3.11 1.80
CA THR A 95 -17.50 -3.26 0.37
C THR A 95 -16.01 -3.18 0.10
N GLY A 96 -15.21 -2.76 1.06
CA GLY A 96 -13.76 -2.62 0.92
C GLY A 96 -13.29 -1.23 0.48
N VAL A 97 -14.19 -0.39 -0.02
CA VAL A 97 -13.81 0.88 -0.67
C VAL A 97 -13.67 2.05 0.30
N SER A 98 -14.35 2.03 1.44
CA SER A 98 -14.29 3.15 2.40
C SER A 98 -12.86 3.32 2.96
N ALA A 99 -12.56 4.53 3.44
CA ALA A 99 -11.28 4.78 4.10
C ALA A 99 -11.06 3.85 5.31
N GLU A 100 -12.13 3.55 6.04
CA GLU A 100 -12.10 2.62 7.16
C GLU A 100 -11.77 1.20 6.72
N ASP A 101 -12.44 0.69 5.68
CA ASP A 101 -12.19 -0.65 5.14
C ASP A 101 -10.78 -0.75 4.55
N ARG A 102 -10.33 0.27 3.81
CA ARG A 102 -8.97 0.30 3.25
C ARG A 102 -7.90 0.33 4.34
N ALA A 103 -8.11 1.10 5.41
CA ALA A 103 -7.19 1.10 6.55
C ALA A 103 -7.11 -0.29 7.20
N ALA A 104 -8.24 -0.98 7.34
CA ALA A 104 -8.28 -2.35 7.86
C ALA A 104 -7.51 -3.32 6.96
N THR A 105 -7.67 -3.21 5.64
CA THR A 105 -6.94 -4.03 4.65
C THR A 105 -5.44 -3.77 4.72
N ILE A 106 -5.02 -2.51 4.77
CA ILE A 106 -3.60 -2.14 4.86
C ILE A 106 -2.96 -2.68 6.13
N ARG A 107 -3.62 -2.53 7.28
CA ARG A 107 -3.13 -3.09 8.55
C ARG A 107 -3.03 -4.61 8.49
N ALA A 108 -4.02 -5.28 7.89
CA ALA A 108 -4.01 -6.73 7.75
C ALA A 108 -2.86 -7.20 6.85
N LEU A 109 -2.55 -6.48 5.77
CA LEU A 109 -1.41 -6.81 4.91
C LEU A 109 -0.08 -6.68 5.65
N ALA A 110 0.03 -5.74 6.59
CA ALA A 110 1.21 -5.55 7.42
C ALA A 110 1.31 -6.55 8.60
N ASP A 111 0.23 -7.23 8.94
CA ASP A 111 0.19 -8.18 10.05
C ASP A 111 0.81 -9.51 9.61
N PRO A 112 1.90 -9.97 10.27
CA PRO A 112 2.54 -11.23 9.93
C PRO A 112 1.67 -12.46 10.16
N ASN A 113 0.60 -12.34 10.96
CA ASN A 113 -0.34 -13.43 11.25
C ASN A 113 -1.47 -13.54 10.23
N SER A 114 -1.60 -12.61 9.31
CA SER A 114 -2.61 -12.67 8.26
C SER A 114 -2.36 -13.84 7.29
N LYS A 115 -3.45 -14.40 6.78
CA LYS A 115 -3.46 -15.57 5.90
C LYS A 115 -4.20 -15.25 4.60
N PRO A 116 -4.01 -16.04 3.52
CA PRO A 116 -4.69 -15.80 2.25
C PRO A 116 -6.22 -15.68 2.36
N GLN A 117 -6.84 -16.51 3.19
CA GLN A 117 -8.29 -16.52 3.37
C GLN A 117 -8.84 -15.28 4.08
N ASP A 118 -7.98 -14.44 4.68
CA ASP A 118 -8.43 -13.20 5.30
C ASP A 118 -8.82 -12.13 4.28
N PHE A 119 -8.45 -12.34 3.00
CA PHE A 119 -8.65 -11.38 1.92
C PHE A 119 -9.56 -11.92 0.82
N GLY A 120 -10.42 -11.04 0.32
CA GLY A 120 -11.16 -11.26 -0.93
C GLY A 120 -10.37 -10.73 -2.14
N ARG A 121 -10.56 -11.35 -3.29
CA ARG A 121 -9.93 -11.01 -4.58
C ARG A 121 -10.98 -11.03 -5.68
N PRO A 122 -11.05 -10.01 -6.56
CA PRO A 122 -10.31 -8.75 -6.52
C PRO A 122 -10.82 -7.81 -5.41
N GLY A 123 -10.10 -6.72 -5.18
CA GLY A 123 -10.46 -5.71 -4.20
C GLY A 123 -10.10 -4.30 -4.65
N HIS A 124 -9.87 -3.42 -3.71
CA HIS A 124 -9.60 -2.00 -3.92
C HIS A 124 -8.18 -1.66 -3.50
#